data_e1bfe6912e8ecdbd39b4a19e2a291947
#
_entry.id   e1bfe6912e8ecdbd39b4a19e2a291947
#
_cell.length_a   1.000
_cell.length_b   1.000
_cell.length_c   1.000
_cell.angle_alpha   90.00
_cell.angle_beta   90.00
_cell.angle_gamma   90.00
#
_symmetry.space_group_name_H-M   'P 1'
#
loop_
_entity.id
_entity.type
_entity.pdbx_description
1 polymer ?
#
loop_
_entity_poly.entity_id
_entity_poly.type
_entity_poly.pdbx_seq_one_letter_code
_entity_poly.pdbx_strand_id
1 'polypeptide(L)'
;MPEHVVHASWPARVAAGSMLYLDGVTVSFDGFKALNALSLVIAPGELRTVIGPNGAGKTTMMDVITGKTRPDSGFVLFDGAVDLTKLDETAIANLGIGRKFQKPTVFENLTVFENLELALKTSRRIWAILAFVLAGEQRDRVDQIMTTIGLGTHATVKAGALSHGQKQWLEIGMLLMQDQRLLLLDEPVAGLSDAETAATAELILDLARDPLRSVVVVEHDMEFVRSLGAKVTVLHEGSVLAEGSIDAVQNDPRVIEVYLGR
;
A
#
# COMPACT_ATOMS: atom_id res chain seq x y z
N MET A 1 3.21 19.50 24.07
CA MET A 1 3.21 18.11 23.65
C MET A 1 2.16 17.38 24.45
N PRO A 2 1.04 16.90 23.90
CA PRO A 2 0.10 16.10 24.65
C PRO A 2 0.60 14.64 24.66
N GLU A 3 0.78 14.10 25.87
CA GLU A 3 1.04 12.68 26.14
C GLU A 3 -0.15 11.85 25.69
N HIS A 4 0.04 11.03 24.65
CA HIS A 4 -0.97 10.07 24.21
C HIS A 4 -0.77 8.77 24.98
N VAL A 5 -1.67 8.52 25.92
CA VAL A 5 -1.74 7.30 26.73
C VAL A 5 -2.01 6.11 25.82
N VAL A 6 -1.06 5.20 25.74
CA VAL A 6 -1.19 3.88 25.10
C VAL A 6 -2.04 3.00 26.02
N HIS A 7 -3.22 2.57 25.56
CA HIS A 7 -4.02 1.59 26.29
C HIS A 7 -3.34 0.21 26.25
N ALA A 8 -2.96 -0.29 27.42
CA ALA A 8 -2.25 -1.54 27.64
C ALA A 8 -3.16 -2.76 27.48
N SER A 9 -3.24 -3.36 26.29
CA SER A 9 -3.85 -4.68 26.12
C SER A 9 -3.08 -5.64 25.21
N TRP A 10 -1.97 -5.17 24.60
CA TRP A 10 -0.99 -6.03 23.92
C TRP A 10 0.41 -5.76 24.45
N PRO A 11 1.34 -6.73 24.35
CA PRO A 11 2.68 -6.46 24.85
C PRO A 11 3.25 -5.27 24.07
N ALA A 12 3.51 -4.17 24.77
CA ALA A 12 4.08 -2.92 24.26
C ALA A 12 5.33 -3.16 23.36
N ARG A 13 5.98 -4.32 23.49
CA ARG A 13 7.06 -4.81 22.65
C ARG A 13 6.68 -5.08 21.20
N VAL A 14 5.45 -5.57 20.90
CA VAL A 14 5.05 -5.89 19.52
C VAL A 14 4.70 -4.61 18.77
N ALA A 15 3.98 -3.70 19.41
CA ALA A 15 3.66 -2.40 18.85
C ALA A 15 4.94 -1.59 18.58
N ALA A 16 5.90 -1.56 19.51
CA ALA A 16 7.12 -0.76 19.42
C ALA A 16 8.09 -1.22 18.31
N GLY A 17 7.95 -2.44 17.79
CA GLY A 17 8.78 -2.98 16.72
C GLY A 17 8.06 -3.15 15.38
N SER A 18 6.81 -2.68 15.26
CA SER A 18 6.02 -2.85 14.03
C SER A 18 6.05 -1.60 13.15
N MET A 19 6.02 -1.80 11.83
CA MET A 19 5.73 -0.73 10.88
C MET A 19 4.25 -0.32 10.94
N LEU A 20 3.38 -1.32 10.99
CA LEU A 20 1.93 -1.12 11.11
C LEU A 20 1.35 -2.14 12.09
N TYR A 21 0.50 -1.67 13.00
CA TYR A 21 -0.18 -2.51 13.98
C TYR A 21 -1.65 -2.12 14.09
N LEU A 22 -2.54 -3.04 13.74
CA LEU A 22 -3.98 -2.95 13.94
C LEU A 22 -4.36 -3.82 15.14
N ASP A 23 -5.22 -3.30 16.04
CA ASP A 23 -5.70 -4.05 17.18
C ASP A 23 -7.21 -3.88 17.37
N GLY A 24 -7.94 -4.97 17.22
CA GLY A 24 -9.37 -5.03 17.44
C GLY A 24 -10.19 -4.07 16.58
N VAL A 25 -9.69 -3.71 15.38
CA VAL A 25 -10.30 -2.72 14.51
C VAL A 25 -11.65 -3.23 14.01
N THR A 26 -12.71 -2.49 14.32
CA THR A 26 -14.08 -2.78 13.87
C THR A 26 -14.62 -1.60 13.07
N VAL A 27 -15.25 -1.89 11.94
CA VAL A 27 -15.95 -0.92 11.10
C VAL A 27 -17.28 -1.49 10.68
N SER A 28 -18.35 -0.73 10.90
CA SER A 28 -19.70 -1.12 10.52
C SER A 28 -20.31 -0.11 9.54
N PHE A 29 -21.00 -0.59 8.53
CA PHE A 29 -21.82 0.20 7.60
C PHE A 29 -23.25 -0.32 7.66
N ASP A 30 -24.21 0.50 8.05
CA ASP A 30 -25.63 0.17 8.11
C ASP A 30 -25.91 -1.16 8.84
N GLY A 31 -25.18 -1.44 9.93
CA GLY A 31 -25.30 -2.66 10.71
C GLY A 31 -24.50 -3.87 10.20
N PHE A 32 -23.91 -3.79 9.03
CA PHE A 32 -22.98 -4.80 8.50
C PHE A 32 -21.55 -4.51 8.95
N LYS A 33 -20.89 -5.47 9.60
CA LYS A 33 -19.50 -5.33 10.01
C LYS A 33 -18.58 -5.64 8.83
N ALA A 34 -17.99 -4.60 8.24
CA ALA A 34 -16.98 -4.74 7.20
C ALA A 34 -15.60 -5.14 7.75
N LEU A 35 -15.27 -4.67 8.97
CA LEU A 35 -14.17 -5.20 9.79
C LEU A 35 -14.73 -5.61 11.16
N ASN A 36 -14.28 -6.75 11.66
CA ASN A 36 -14.77 -7.34 12.90
C ASN A 36 -13.60 -7.74 13.79
N ALA A 37 -13.21 -6.84 14.70
CA ALA A 37 -12.07 -6.99 15.60
C ALA A 37 -10.77 -7.40 14.87
N LEU A 38 -10.51 -6.81 13.70
CA LEU A 38 -9.33 -7.10 12.89
C LEU A 38 -8.06 -6.73 13.65
N SER A 39 -7.16 -7.70 13.81
CA SER A 39 -5.81 -7.49 14.36
C SER A 39 -4.77 -8.00 13.37
N LEU A 40 -3.79 -7.15 13.05
CA LEU A 40 -2.75 -7.43 12.05
C LEU A 40 -1.45 -6.70 12.41
N VAL A 41 -0.32 -7.36 12.20
CA VAL A 41 1.01 -6.77 12.40
C VAL A 41 1.81 -6.87 11.11
N ILE A 42 2.40 -5.74 10.69
CA ILE A 42 3.38 -5.67 9.61
C ILE A 42 4.70 -5.21 10.20
N ALA A 43 5.76 -5.99 9.99
CA ALA A 43 7.10 -5.62 10.44
C ALA A 43 7.74 -4.57 9.52
N PRO A 44 8.76 -3.82 9.99
CA PRO A 44 9.58 -2.98 9.12
C PRO A 44 10.26 -3.81 8.02
N GLY A 45 10.26 -3.32 6.79
CA GLY A 45 10.83 -4.00 5.63
C GLY A 45 10.06 -5.24 5.16
N GLU A 46 8.85 -5.46 5.67
CA GLU A 46 8.04 -6.63 5.33
C GLU A 46 7.28 -6.42 4.01
N LEU A 47 7.33 -7.46 3.14
CA LEU A 47 6.38 -7.66 2.05
C LEU A 47 5.27 -8.58 2.56
N ARG A 48 4.04 -8.09 2.57
CA ARG A 48 2.85 -8.82 2.98
C ARG A 48 1.82 -8.88 1.86
N THR A 49 1.28 -10.05 1.60
CA THR A 49 0.13 -10.20 0.72
C THR A 49 -1.14 -10.40 1.55
N VAL A 50 -2.20 -9.71 1.20
CA VAL A 50 -3.53 -9.86 1.84
C VAL A 50 -4.50 -10.37 0.79
N ILE A 51 -5.06 -11.56 1.04
CA ILE A 51 -6.04 -12.20 0.16
C ILE A 51 -7.36 -12.40 0.89
N GLY A 52 -8.39 -12.76 0.16
CA GLY A 52 -9.72 -13.06 0.73
C GLY A 52 -10.82 -12.85 -0.31
N PRO A 53 -12.00 -13.43 -0.12
CA PRO A 53 -13.12 -13.25 -1.04
C PRO A 53 -13.58 -11.79 -1.11
N ASN A 54 -14.44 -11.50 -2.09
CA ASN A 54 -15.10 -10.20 -2.16
C ASN A 54 -15.94 -9.96 -0.91
N GLY A 55 -15.85 -8.76 -0.35
CA GLY A 55 -16.51 -8.43 0.91
C GLY A 55 -15.75 -8.86 2.18
N ALA A 56 -14.58 -9.49 2.08
CA ALA A 56 -13.78 -9.90 3.24
C ALA A 56 -13.23 -8.74 4.10
N GLY A 57 -13.37 -7.48 3.66
CA GLY A 57 -12.90 -6.31 4.38
C GLY A 57 -11.56 -5.73 3.89
N LYS A 58 -10.95 -6.26 2.82
CA LYS A 58 -9.63 -5.83 2.31
C LYS A 58 -9.54 -4.34 2.01
N THR A 59 -10.49 -3.81 1.24
CA THR A 59 -10.56 -2.37 0.90
C THR A 59 -10.84 -1.52 2.13
N THR A 60 -11.74 -1.96 3.01
CA THR A 60 -12.05 -1.26 4.26
C THR A 60 -10.84 -1.20 5.19
N MET A 61 -10.05 -2.27 5.27
CA MET A 61 -8.79 -2.27 6.02
C MET A 61 -7.84 -1.19 5.46
N MET A 62 -7.65 -1.12 4.16
CA MET A 62 -6.82 -0.07 3.54
C MET A 62 -7.39 1.34 3.76
N ASP A 63 -8.72 1.50 3.68
CA ASP A 63 -9.40 2.77 3.93
C ASP A 63 -9.20 3.24 5.39
N VAL A 64 -9.16 2.33 6.34
CA VAL A 64 -8.84 2.64 7.75
C VAL A 64 -7.38 3.05 7.91
N ILE A 65 -6.44 2.33 7.31
CA ILE A 65 -5.00 2.63 7.39
C ILE A 65 -4.70 4.01 6.79
N THR A 66 -5.40 4.38 5.72
CA THR A 66 -5.21 5.68 5.04
C THR A 66 -6.04 6.83 5.63
N GLY A 67 -6.88 6.56 6.64
CA GLY A 67 -7.71 7.58 7.30
C GLY A 67 -8.99 7.95 6.56
N LYS A 68 -9.27 7.32 5.42
CA LYS A 68 -10.51 7.53 4.65
C LYS A 68 -11.75 7.02 5.39
N THR A 69 -11.59 5.96 6.18
CA THR A 69 -12.64 5.42 7.05
C THR A 69 -12.16 5.40 8.49
N ARG A 70 -12.95 5.93 9.42
CA ARG A 70 -12.66 5.85 10.85
C ARG A 70 -13.27 4.58 11.43
N PRO A 71 -12.53 3.82 12.25
CA PRO A 71 -13.09 2.64 12.91
C PRO A 71 -14.04 3.03 14.03
N ASP A 72 -15.03 2.16 14.28
CA ASP A 72 -15.96 2.28 15.42
C ASP A 72 -15.26 1.95 16.74
N SER A 73 -14.30 1.00 16.69
CA SER A 73 -13.47 0.59 17.83
C SER A 73 -12.13 0.02 17.36
N GLY A 74 -11.20 -0.16 18.31
CA GLY A 74 -9.83 -0.55 18.03
C GLY A 74 -8.95 0.65 17.69
N PHE A 75 -7.69 0.38 17.35
CA PHE A 75 -6.73 1.41 16.97
C PHE A 75 -5.76 0.92 15.90
N VAL A 76 -5.09 1.86 15.23
CA VAL A 76 -4.07 1.58 14.23
C VAL A 76 -2.83 2.40 14.56
N LEU A 77 -1.72 1.72 14.85
CA LEU A 77 -0.45 2.36 15.12
C LEU A 77 0.49 2.23 13.91
N PHE A 78 1.13 3.31 13.56
CA PHE A 78 2.21 3.37 12.58
C PHE A 78 3.54 3.62 13.29
N ASP A 79 4.60 2.90 12.87
CA ASP A 79 5.94 2.99 13.44
C ASP A 79 5.94 2.81 14.97
N GLY A 80 5.07 1.93 15.45
CA GLY A 80 4.91 1.58 16.86
C GLY A 80 4.40 2.70 17.79
N ALA A 81 4.16 3.91 17.30
CA ALA A 81 3.90 5.07 18.15
C ALA A 81 2.73 5.97 17.70
N VAL A 82 2.51 6.11 16.39
CA VAL A 82 1.56 7.10 15.86
C VAL A 82 0.19 6.47 15.66
N ASP A 83 -0.82 6.91 16.39
CA ASP A 83 -2.20 6.46 16.25
C ASP A 83 -2.86 7.12 15.02
N LEU A 84 -3.00 6.34 13.94
CA LEU A 84 -3.57 6.80 12.69
C LEU A 84 -5.06 7.14 12.79
N THR A 85 -5.79 6.54 13.73
CA THR A 85 -7.24 6.78 13.89
C THR A 85 -7.56 8.21 14.31
N LYS A 86 -6.56 8.96 14.77
CA LYS A 86 -6.67 10.36 15.20
C LYS A 86 -6.25 11.37 14.13
N LEU A 87 -5.76 10.88 12.98
CA LEU A 87 -5.22 11.71 11.91
C LEU A 87 -6.17 11.77 10.72
N ASP A 88 -6.01 12.78 9.87
CA ASP A 88 -6.66 12.85 8.56
C ASP A 88 -5.77 12.21 7.47
N GLU A 89 -6.35 11.99 6.28
CA GLU A 89 -5.67 11.39 5.14
C GLU A 89 -4.37 12.13 4.77
N THR A 90 -4.38 13.46 4.84
CA THR A 90 -3.21 14.29 4.49
C THR A 90 -2.08 14.10 5.50
N ALA A 91 -2.39 14.08 6.78
CA ALA A 91 -1.40 13.84 7.85
C ALA A 91 -0.81 12.43 7.72
N ILE A 92 -1.64 11.41 7.45
CA ILE A 92 -1.22 10.03 7.24
C ILE A 92 -0.29 9.90 6.03
N ALA A 93 -0.65 10.51 4.89
CA ALA A 93 0.21 10.53 3.71
C ALA A 93 1.57 11.19 3.98
N ASN A 94 1.60 12.27 4.78
CA ASN A 94 2.83 12.96 5.16
C ASN A 94 3.73 12.14 6.11
N LEU A 95 3.18 11.19 6.85
CA LEU A 95 3.95 10.22 7.66
C LEU A 95 4.71 9.20 6.80
N GLY A 96 4.37 9.08 5.53
CA GLY A 96 4.99 8.13 4.61
C GLY A 96 4.16 6.88 4.37
N ILE A 97 2.83 6.99 4.43
CA ILE A 97 1.90 5.93 4.03
C ILE A 97 1.30 6.30 2.68
N GLY A 98 1.59 5.51 1.64
CA GLY A 98 1.08 5.71 0.30
C GLY A 98 0.18 4.57 -0.13
N ARG A 99 -0.93 4.89 -0.82
CA ARG A 99 -1.82 3.90 -1.41
C ARG A 99 -1.96 4.10 -2.90
N LYS A 100 -1.74 3.01 -3.66
CA LYS A 100 -2.15 2.88 -5.04
C LYS A 100 -3.58 2.36 -5.07
N PHE A 101 -4.47 3.09 -5.73
CA PHE A 101 -5.85 2.67 -5.92
C PHE A 101 -6.00 1.72 -7.12
N GLN A 102 -7.13 1.01 -7.20
CA GLN A 102 -7.42 0.10 -8.33
C GLN A 102 -7.37 0.79 -9.69
N LYS A 103 -7.90 2.03 -9.78
CA LYS A 103 -7.85 2.81 -11.03
C LYS A 103 -6.66 3.77 -10.99
N PRO A 104 -5.78 3.75 -12.00
CA PRO A 104 -4.65 4.68 -12.06
C PRO A 104 -5.11 6.15 -12.04
N THR A 105 -4.45 6.95 -11.21
CA THR A 105 -4.73 8.38 -11.01
C THR A 105 -3.64 9.26 -11.60
N VAL A 106 -3.21 8.94 -12.83
CA VAL A 106 -2.19 9.70 -13.55
C VAL A 106 -2.79 10.91 -14.29
N PHE A 107 -2.02 11.97 -14.47
CA PHE A 107 -2.39 13.13 -15.26
C PHE A 107 -2.14 12.84 -16.73
N GLU A 108 -3.16 12.38 -17.45
CA GLU A 108 -3.05 11.85 -18.81
C GLU A 108 -2.48 12.84 -19.84
N ASN A 109 -2.71 14.15 -19.67
CA ASN A 109 -2.22 15.20 -20.55
C ASN A 109 -0.76 15.58 -20.31
N LEU A 110 -0.16 15.16 -19.20
CA LEU A 110 1.22 15.38 -18.84
C LEU A 110 2.09 14.20 -19.27
N THR A 111 3.37 14.45 -19.47
CA THR A 111 4.36 13.41 -19.73
C THR A 111 4.63 12.56 -18.49
N VAL A 112 5.30 11.42 -18.66
CA VAL A 112 5.76 10.58 -17.54
C VAL A 112 6.63 11.40 -16.59
N PHE A 113 7.58 12.16 -17.14
CA PHE A 113 8.46 13.02 -16.34
C PHE A 113 7.67 14.05 -15.54
N GLU A 114 6.73 14.78 -16.16
CA GLU A 114 5.92 15.80 -15.49
C GLU A 114 5.00 15.22 -14.40
N ASN A 115 4.48 14.00 -14.59
CA ASN A 115 3.70 13.30 -13.55
C ASN A 115 4.56 13.03 -12.31
N LEU A 116 5.78 12.53 -12.49
CA LEU A 116 6.71 12.27 -11.39
C LEU A 116 7.18 13.56 -10.74
N GLU A 117 7.47 14.60 -11.52
CA GLU A 117 7.85 15.92 -11.03
C GLU A 117 6.78 16.53 -10.11
N LEU A 118 5.49 16.44 -10.50
CA LEU A 118 4.38 16.92 -9.68
C LEU A 118 4.21 16.14 -8.37
N ALA A 119 4.62 14.87 -8.34
CA ALA A 119 4.55 14.03 -7.17
C ALA A 119 5.70 14.26 -6.17
N LEU A 120 6.72 15.05 -6.54
CA LEU A 120 7.84 15.36 -5.65
C LEU A 120 7.36 15.94 -4.32
N LYS A 121 7.84 15.37 -3.22
CA LYS A 121 7.66 15.93 -1.86
C LYS A 121 8.54 17.18 -1.70
N THR A 122 8.09 18.28 -2.27
CA THR A 122 8.79 19.57 -2.16
C THR A 122 8.14 20.40 -1.06
N SER A 123 8.95 21.04 -0.19
CA SER A 123 8.44 22.05 0.72
C SER A 123 7.76 23.15 -0.10
N ARG A 124 6.48 23.39 0.14
CA ARG A 124 5.63 24.39 -0.56
C ARG A 124 6.09 25.82 -0.28
N ARG A 125 7.35 26.13 -0.51
CA ARG A 125 7.80 27.52 -0.57
C ARG A 125 7.35 28.05 -1.92
N ILE A 126 6.44 29.02 -1.90
CA ILE A 126 5.81 29.70 -3.06
C ILE A 126 6.85 30.14 -4.11
N TRP A 127 8.07 30.41 -3.71
CA TRP A 127 9.19 30.79 -4.58
C TRP A 127 9.79 29.63 -5.40
N ALA A 128 9.66 28.38 -4.95
CA ALA A 128 10.11 27.21 -5.73
C ALA A 128 9.17 26.89 -6.90
N ILE A 129 7.89 27.26 -6.77
CA ILE A 129 6.88 27.11 -7.84
C ILE A 129 7.09 28.14 -8.97
N LEU A 130 7.68 29.30 -8.66
CA LEU A 130 7.93 30.36 -9.64
C LEU A 130 9.25 30.20 -10.40
N ALA A 131 10.17 29.39 -9.89
CA ALA A 131 11.48 29.17 -10.49
C ALA A 131 11.57 27.78 -11.17
N PHE A 132 10.68 27.38 -12.00
CA PHE A 132 10.51 26.10 -12.75
C PHE A 132 11.80 25.39 -13.21
N VAL A 133 12.84 25.40 -12.41
CA VAL A 133 14.10 24.69 -12.63
C VAL A 133 14.26 23.72 -11.47
N LEU A 134 14.02 22.43 -11.74
CA LEU A 134 14.42 21.37 -10.82
C LEU A 134 15.90 21.53 -10.49
N ALA A 135 16.26 21.52 -9.21
CA ALA A 135 17.66 21.33 -8.84
C ALA A 135 18.17 20.01 -9.42
N GLY A 136 19.44 19.91 -9.78
CA GLY A 136 20.02 18.70 -10.38
C GLY A 136 19.65 17.43 -9.63
N GLU A 137 19.70 17.44 -8.30
CA GLU A 137 19.31 16.32 -7.43
C GLU A 137 17.84 15.86 -7.59
N GLN A 138 16.93 16.80 -7.85
CA GLN A 138 15.51 16.48 -8.06
C GLN A 138 15.30 15.78 -9.41
N ARG A 139 16.01 16.25 -10.44
CA ARG A 139 15.98 15.63 -11.75
C ARG A 139 16.57 14.23 -11.72
N ASP A 140 17.72 14.06 -11.07
CA ASP A 140 18.35 12.75 -10.88
C ASP A 140 17.40 11.79 -10.14
N ARG A 141 16.63 12.28 -9.17
CA ARG A 141 15.62 11.49 -8.48
C ARG A 141 14.49 11.05 -9.40
N VAL A 142 13.96 11.93 -10.26
CA VAL A 142 12.95 11.57 -11.27
C VAL A 142 13.50 10.50 -12.21
N ASP A 143 14.72 10.69 -12.73
CA ASP A 143 15.36 9.75 -13.67
C ASP A 143 15.60 8.39 -13.01
N GLN A 144 16.01 8.37 -11.74
CA GLN A 144 16.15 7.14 -10.96
C GLN A 144 14.81 6.41 -10.80
N ILE A 145 13.75 7.11 -10.43
CA ILE A 145 12.42 6.50 -10.28
C ILE A 145 11.88 6.02 -11.63
N MET A 146 12.04 6.77 -12.71
CA MET A 146 11.67 6.30 -14.07
C MET A 146 12.37 4.99 -14.42
N THR A 147 13.63 4.86 -14.07
CA THR A 147 14.40 3.62 -14.28
C THR A 147 13.84 2.49 -13.44
N THR A 148 13.57 2.74 -12.16
CA THR A 148 13.02 1.76 -11.22
C THR A 148 11.67 1.20 -11.69
N ILE A 149 10.79 2.06 -12.20
CA ILE A 149 9.46 1.64 -12.69
C ILE A 149 9.46 1.20 -14.17
N GLY A 150 10.63 1.04 -14.80
CA GLY A 150 10.76 0.57 -16.19
C GLY A 150 10.29 1.57 -17.25
N LEU A 151 10.12 2.85 -16.93
CA LEU A 151 9.65 3.90 -17.84
C LEU A 151 10.73 4.90 -18.29
N GLY A 152 12.01 4.56 -18.12
CA GLY A 152 13.12 5.47 -18.45
C GLY A 152 13.13 5.98 -19.91
N THR A 153 12.72 5.15 -20.88
CA THR A 153 12.62 5.54 -22.30
C THR A 153 11.33 6.30 -22.63
N HIS A 154 10.41 6.47 -21.68
CA HIS A 154 9.10 7.09 -21.89
C HIS A 154 9.01 8.50 -21.29
N ALA A 155 10.11 9.12 -20.89
CA ALA A 155 10.14 10.41 -20.17
C ALA A 155 9.25 11.49 -20.81
N THR A 156 9.28 11.60 -22.13
CA THR A 156 8.54 12.61 -22.92
C THR A 156 7.20 12.12 -23.46
N VAL A 157 6.84 10.86 -23.18
CA VAL A 157 5.56 10.27 -23.60
C VAL A 157 4.46 10.77 -22.66
N LYS A 158 3.32 11.21 -23.21
CA LYS A 158 2.15 11.57 -22.41
C LYS A 158 1.60 10.34 -21.71
N ALA A 159 1.24 10.46 -20.43
CA ALA A 159 0.69 9.35 -19.64
C ALA A 159 -0.59 8.76 -20.24
N GLY A 160 -1.37 9.57 -20.96
CA GLY A 160 -2.56 9.07 -21.68
C GLY A 160 -2.25 8.05 -22.77
N ALA A 161 -1.03 8.06 -23.35
CA ALA A 161 -0.58 7.14 -24.40
C ALA A 161 0.06 5.84 -23.86
N LEU A 162 0.25 5.74 -22.55
CA LEU A 162 0.78 4.54 -21.90
C LEU A 162 -0.25 3.38 -21.89
N SER A 163 0.26 2.14 -21.91
CA SER A 163 -0.57 0.96 -21.63
C SER A 163 -1.17 1.03 -20.23
N HIS A 164 -2.15 0.17 -19.94
CA HIS A 164 -2.75 0.11 -18.60
C HIS A 164 -1.70 -0.24 -17.54
N GLY A 165 -0.85 -1.23 -17.79
CA GLY A 165 0.24 -1.60 -16.88
C GLY A 165 1.27 -0.48 -16.68
N GLN A 166 1.66 0.19 -17.76
CA GLN A 166 2.58 1.35 -17.68
C GLN A 166 1.99 2.49 -16.85
N LYS A 167 0.68 2.76 -16.94
CA LYS A 167 0.00 3.73 -16.07
C LYS A 167 0.05 3.30 -14.60
N GLN A 168 -0.10 2.02 -14.32
CA GLN A 168 0.02 1.48 -12.95
C GLN A 168 1.44 1.64 -12.40
N TRP A 169 2.47 1.37 -13.23
CA TRP A 169 3.87 1.59 -12.83
C TRP A 169 4.18 3.06 -12.61
N LEU A 170 3.64 3.95 -13.45
CA LEU A 170 3.77 5.40 -13.24
C LEU A 170 3.15 5.84 -11.90
N GLU A 171 1.98 5.32 -11.54
CA GLU A 171 1.34 5.61 -10.25
C GLU A 171 2.20 5.13 -9.07
N ILE A 172 2.78 3.93 -9.15
CA ILE A 172 3.75 3.45 -8.16
C ILE A 172 4.95 4.43 -8.09
N GLY A 173 5.48 4.86 -9.24
CA GLY A 173 6.55 5.85 -9.30
C GLY A 173 6.18 7.16 -8.60
N MET A 174 4.97 7.66 -8.81
CA MET A 174 4.50 8.88 -8.13
C MET A 174 4.45 8.70 -6.60
N LEU A 175 4.10 7.52 -6.11
CA LEU A 175 4.19 7.22 -4.66
C LEU A 175 5.64 7.19 -4.18
N LEU A 176 6.57 6.62 -4.96
CA LEU A 176 8.00 6.58 -4.62
C LEU A 176 8.63 7.98 -4.57
N MET A 177 8.14 8.93 -5.37
CA MET A 177 8.57 10.34 -5.33
C MET A 177 8.22 11.02 -4.00
N GLN A 178 7.31 10.47 -3.21
CA GLN A 178 6.87 11.00 -1.91
C GLN A 178 7.59 10.35 -0.72
N ASP A 179 8.62 9.52 -0.97
CA ASP A 179 9.41 8.81 0.06
C ASP A 179 8.55 7.99 1.04
N GLN A 180 7.60 7.23 0.50
CA GLN A 180 6.69 6.42 1.31
C GLN A 180 7.43 5.26 1.98
N ARG A 181 7.19 5.07 3.28
CA ARG A 181 7.72 4.00 4.13
C ARG A 181 6.82 2.76 4.15
N LEU A 182 5.51 2.96 3.95
CA LEU A 182 4.52 1.91 3.80
C LEU A 182 3.77 2.12 2.49
N LEU A 183 3.89 1.16 1.57
CA LEU A 183 3.15 1.13 0.32
C LEU A 183 1.98 0.16 0.44
N LEU A 184 0.78 0.64 0.14
CA LEU A 184 -0.43 -0.15 0.05
C LEU A 184 -0.81 -0.26 -1.43
N LEU A 185 -0.71 -1.46 -2.01
CA LEU A 185 -0.99 -1.73 -3.40
C LEU A 185 -2.29 -2.54 -3.52
N ASP A 186 -3.33 -1.91 -4.06
CA ASP A 186 -4.67 -2.49 -4.19
C ASP A 186 -4.85 -3.03 -5.60
N GLU A 187 -4.86 -4.35 -5.76
CA GLU A 187 -4.97 -5.09 -7.01
C GLU A 187 -4.02 -4.55 -8.10
N PRO A 188 -2.68 -4.57 -7.84
CA PRO A 188 -1.72 -3.94 -8.74
C PRO A 188 -1.60 -4.61 -10.11
N VAL A 189 -2.12 -5.83 -10.29
CA VAL A 189 -2.06 -6.55 -11.58
C VAL A 189 -3.42 -6.74 -12.25
N ALA A 190 -4.47 -6.10 -11.72
CA ALA A 190 -5.80 -6.21 -12.32
C ALA A 190 -5.80 -5.72 -13.78
N GLY A 191 -6.21 -6.59 -14.72
CA GLY A 191 -6.33 -6.26 -16.15
C GLY A 191 -4.98 -6.16 -16.89
N LEU A 192 -3.89 -6.65 -16.32
CA LEU A 192 -2.59 -6.73 -16.96
C LEU A 192 -2.44 -8.01 -17.80
N SER A 193 -1.59 -7.96 -18.82
CA SER A 193 -1.08 -9.14 -19.48
C SER A 193 -0.11 -9.92 -18.60
N ASP A 194 0.14 -11.21 -18.93
CA ASP A 194 1.08 -12.04 -18.17
C ASP A 194 2.48 -11.42 -18.09
N ALA A 195 2.95 -10.79 -19.18
CA ALA A 195 4.24 -10.11 -19.20
C ALA A 195 4.27 -8.88 -18.29
N GLU A 196 3.19 -8.07 -18.27
CA GLU A 196 3.08 -6.91 -17.38
C GLU A 196 2.93 -7.36 -15.91
N THR A 197 2.21 -8.47 -15.66
CA THR A 197 2.08 -9.09 -14.34
C THR A 197 3.43 -9.53 -13.79
N ALA A 198 4.24 -10.23 -14.63
CA ALA A 198 5.59 -10.66 -14.25
C ALA A 198 6.50 -9.44 -13.95
N ALA A 199 6.49 -8.42 -14.80
CA ALA A 199 7.25 -7.20 -14.58
C ALA A 199 6.81 -6.44 -13.32
N THR A 200 5.50 -6.45 -13.00
CA THR A 200 4.97 -5.86 -11.76
C THR A 200 5.43 -6.64 -10.53
N ALA A 201 5.51 -7.97 -10.60
CA ALA A 201 6.08 -8.78 -9.51
C ALA A 201 7.54 -8.43 -9.25
N GLU A 202 8.36 -8.33 -10.31
CA GLU A 202 9.78 -7.92 -10.20
C GLU A 202 9.91 -6.54 -9.57
N LEU A 203 9.11 -5.57 -10.02
CA LEU A 203 9.09 -4.22 -9.44
C LEU A 203 8.77 -4.26 -7.93
N ILE A 204 7.72 -4.98 -7.53
CA ILE A 204 7.32 -5.07 -6.11
C ILE A 204 8.42 -5.75 -5.28
N LEU A 205 9.04 -6.80 -5.80
CA LEU A 205 10.15 -7.48 -5.14
C LEU A 205 11.36 -6.56 -4.98
N ASP A 206 11.68 -5.75 -5.99
CA ASP A 206 12.75 -4.76 -5.91
C ASP A 206 12.46 -3.68 -4.86
N LEU A 207 11.22 -3.19 -4.79
CA LEU A 207 10.80 -2.22 -3.78
C LEU A 207 10.87 -2.78 -2.35
N ALA A 208 10.58 -4.07 -2.19
CA ALA A 208 10.62 -4.76 -0.90
C ALA A 208 12.06 -5.08 -0.42
N ARG A 209 13.09 -4.93 -1.27
CA ARG A 209 14.50 -5.06 -0.86
C ARG A 209 14.99 -3.91 0.02
N ASP A 210 14.30 -2.77 -0.02
CA ASP A 210 14.60 -1.64 0.86
C ASP A 210 14.11 -1.95 2.29
N PRO A 211 15.01 -2.17 3.27
CA PRO A 211 14.60 -2.54 4.62
C PRO A 211 13.84 -1.45 5.36
N LEU A 212 13.84 -0.23 4.84
CA LEU A 212 13.11 0.90 5.40
C LEU A 212 11.69 1.01 4.84
N ARG A 213 11.34 0.18 3.84
CA ARG A 213 10.03 0.19 3.18
C ARG A 213 9.31 -1.12 3.39
N SER A 214 8.08 -1.04 3.89
CA SER A 214 7.16 -2.18 3.92
C SER A 214 6.15 -2.05 2.79
N VAL A 215 5.76 -3.20 2.22
CA VAL A 215 4.80 -3.23 1.11
C VAL A 215 3.67 -4.19 1.49
N VAL A 216 2.43 -3.71 1.39
CA VAL A 216 1.23 -4.54 1.54
C VAL A 216 0.52 -4.60 0.20
N VAL A 217 0.35 -5.79 -0.32
CA VAL A 217 -0.31 -6.07 -1.60
C VAL A 217 -1.64 -6.76 -1.32
N VAL A 218 -2.74 -6.17 -1.75
CA VAL A 218 -4.05 -6.83 -1.75
C VAL A 218 -4.27 -7.40 -3.14
N GLU A 219 -4.50 -8.71 -3.21
CA GLU A 219 -4.67 -9.41 -4.48
C GLU A 219 -5.60 -10.62 -4.37
N HIS A 220 -6.05 -11.10 -5.51
CA HIS A 220 -6.85 -12.32 -5.64
C HIS A 220 -6.26 -13.31 -6.66
N ASP A 221 -5.26 -12.89 -7.44
CA ASP A 221 -4.50 -13.75 -8.34
C ASP A 221 -3.47 -14.58 -7.56
N MET A 222 -3.74 -15.88 -7.44
CA MET A 222 -2.91 -16.79 -6.63
C MET A 222 -1.55 -17.08 -7.26
N GLU A 223 -1.42 -17.01 -8.59
CA GLU A 223 -0.13 -17.19 -9.27
C GLU A 223 0.78 -15.99 -9.01
N PHE A 224 0.22 -14.79 -9.09
CA PHE A 224 0.94 -13.58 -8.74
C PHE A 224 1.31 -13.55 -7.25
N VAL A 225 0.39 -13.89 -6.33
CA VAL A 225 0.69 -14.00 -4.89
C VAL A 225 1.83 -14.99 -4.63
N ARG A 226 1.83 -16.12 -5.33
CA ARG A 226 2.89 -17.13 -5.23
C ARG A 226 4.23 -16.61 -5.74
N SER A 227 4.24 -15.84 -6.83
CA SER A 227 5.47 -15.27 -7.41
C SER A 227 6.16 -14.28 -6.49
N LEU A 228 5.41 -13.59 -5.63
CA LEU A 228 5.97 -12.66 -4.63
C LEU A 228 6.67 -13.39 -3.46
N GLY A 229 6.36 -14.67 -3.20
CA GLY A 229 6.99 -15.44 -2.12
C GLY A 229 6.83 -14.82 -0.72
N ALA A 230 5.88 -13.91 -0.56
CA ALA A 230 5.65 -13.15 0.66
C ALA A 230 4.80 -13.93 1.68
N LYS A 231 4.80 -13.47 2.94
CA LYS A 231 3.83 -13.93 3.93
C LYS A 231 2.43 -13.50 3.50
N VAL A 232 1.48 -14.43 3.57
CA VAL A 232 0.08 -14.23 3.18
C VAL A 232 -0.80 -14.12 4.43
N THR A 233 -1.69 -13.15 4.43
CA THR A 233 -2.81 -13.01 5.38
C THR A 233 -4.12 -13.21 4.65
N VAL A 234 -4.95 -14.13 5.13
CA VAL A 234 -6.30 -14.36 4.60
C VAL A 234 -7.29 -13.60 5.44
N LEU A 235 -8.05 -12.69 4.82
CA LEU A 235 -9.19 -12.04 5.44
C LEU A 235 -10.49 -12.76 5.08
N HIS A 236 -11.36 -12.91 6.08
CA HIS A 236 -12.72 -13.40 5.92
C HIS A 236 -13.63 -12.71 6.94
N GLU A 237 -14.80 -12.25 6.51
CA GLU A 237 -15.79 -11.56 7.36
C GLU A 237 -15.19 -10.48 8.27
N GLY A 238 -14.27 -9.68 7.72
CA GLY A 238 -13.63 -8.57 8.42
C GLY A 238 -12.57 -8.95 9.45
N SER A 239 -12.15 -10.23 9.52
CA SER A 239 -11.15 -10.74 10.48
C SER A 239 -10.05 -11.50 9.76
N VAL A 240 -8.90 -11.70 10.44
CA VAL A 240 -7.85 -12.59 9.96
C VAL A 240 -8.26 -14.04 10.19
N LEU A 241 -8.37 -14.80 9.09
CA LEU A 241 -8.70 -16.22 9.12
C LEU A 241 -7.45 -17.10 9.28
N ALA A 242 -6.40 -16.79 8.52
CA ALA A 242 -5.13 -17.53 8.53
C ALA A 242 -3.96 -16.63 8.11
N GLU A 243 -2.76 -16.98 8.55
CA GLU A 243 -1.50 -16.35 8.12
C GLU A 243 -0.41 -17.40 7.93
N GLY A 244 0.43 -17.23 6.91
CA GLY A 244 1.56 -18.13 6.65
C GLY A 244 2.16 -17.95 5.28
N SER A 245 2.93 -18.97 4.81
CA SER A 245 3.31 -19.06 3.41
C SER A 245 2.07 -19.36 2.55
N ILE A 246 2.14 -19.07 1.26
CA ILE A 246 1.03 -19.38 0.33
C ILE A 246 0.64 -20.87 0.40
N ASP A 247 1.61 -21.77 0.49
CA ASP A 247 1.34 -23.21 0.57
C ASP A 247 0.64 -23.59 1.89
N ALA A 248 1.05 -23.00 3.03
CA ALA A 248 0.41 -23.24 4.31
C ALA A 248 -1.05 -22.76 4.32
N VAL A 249 -1.29 -21.59 3.75
CA VAL A 249 -2.62 -20.98 3.67
C VAL A 249 -3.54 -21.75 2.73
N GLN A 250 -3.05 -22.17 1.55
CA GLN A 250 -3.85 -22.95 0.58
C GLN A 250 -4.25 -24.34 1.10
N ASN A 251 -3.49 -24.88 2.06
CA ASN A 251 -3.79 -26.19 2.68
C ASN A 251 -4.56 -26.05 4.01
N ASP A 252 -4.86 -24.84 4.49
CA ASP A 252 -5.68 -24.64 5.69
C ASP A 252 -7.15 -25.02 5.41
N PRO A 253 -7.74 -25.98 6.14
CA PRO A 253 -9.11 -26.41 5.90
C PRO A 253 -10.13 -25.26 5.97
N ARG A 254 -9.91 -24.28 6.85
CA ARG A 254 -10.79 -23.11 7.00
C ARG A 254 -10.74 -22.22 5.75
N VAL A 255 -9.56 -22.06 5.17
CA VAL A 255 -9.37 -21.28 3.92
C VAL A 255 -10.02 -22.00 2.77
N ILE A 256 -9.84 -23.33 2.64
CA ILE A 256 -10.47 -24.15 1.63
C ILE A 256 -11.98 -24.03 1.69
N GLU A 257 -12.58 -24.13 2.88
CA GLU A 257 -14.01 -23.98 3.10
C GLU A 257 -14.54 -22.63 2.57
N VAL A 258 -13.85 -21.53 2.90
CA VAL A 258 -14.22 -20.17 2.50
C VAL A 258 -14.15 -19.96 0.99
N TYR A 259 -13.15 -20.52 0.31
CA TYR A 259 -12.96 -20.34 -1.13
C TYR A 259 -13.77 -21.32 -1.98
N LEU A 260 -14.07 -22.52 -1.47
CA LEU A 260 -14.84 -23.54 -2.19
C LEU A 260 -16.32 -23.54 -1.85
N GLY A 261 -16.76 -22.75 -0.83
CA GLY A 261 -18.16 -22.61 -0.45
C GLY A 261 -18.78 -23.93 0.06
N ARG A 262 -18.01 -24.74 0.79
CA ARG A 262 -18.45 -26.01 1.36
C ARG A 262 -18.51 -25.94 2.86
#